data_52c4842a23c1fa08b83ee3b4e60f46e7
#
_entry.id   52c4842a23c1fa08b83ee3b4e60f46e7
#
_cell.length_a   1.000
_cell.length_b   1.000
_cell.length_c   1.000
_cell.angle_alpha   90.00
_cell.angle_beta   90.00
_cell.angle_gamma   90.00
#
_symmetry.space_group_name_H-M   'P 1'
#
loop_
_entity.id
_entity.type
_entity.pdbx_description
1 polymer ?
#
loop_
_entity_poly.entity_id
_entity_poly.type
_entity_poly.pdbx_seq_one_letter_code
_entity_poly.pdbx_strand_id
1 'polypeptide(L)'
;MKKLLSIVSIFLFIINYSQIRDDITYLNGEWEIIYDYDNIGKLQAYNTDEGFSNGKIEKITVPSVWERFKKDYEGVVYYRTSFKVDNDYKDKKIHLNFNASNYITEVFLNNNSVGFHEGGFSPFSFNVEHIINYDSQNVLIVKVMGPITIQDKIIDGIGQMETPQWRG
;
A
#
# COMPACT_ATOMS: atom_id res chain seq x y z
N MET A 1 56.96 52.32 19.34
CA MET A 1 56.63 50.97 18.85
C MET A 1 55.14 50.68 19.13
N LYS A 2 54.30 50.76 18.12
CA LYS A 2 52.86 50.47 18.24
C LYS A 2 52.67 48.99 17.87
N LYS A 3 52.17 48.18 18.83
CA LYS A 3 51.79 46.76 18.53
C LYS A 3 50.39 46.76 17.92
N LEU A 4 50.29 46.32 16.68
CA LEU A 4 49.06 46.07 15.96
C LEU A 4 48.50 44.75 16.46
N LEU A 5 47.35 44.77 17.15
CA LEU A 5 46.59 43.55 17.55
C LEU A 5 45.69 43.16 16.39
N SER A 6 46.02 42.06 15.69
CA SER A 6 45.18 41.51 14.64
C SER A 6 44.12 40.63 15.26
N ILE A 7 42.84 41.06 15.17
CA ILE A 7 41.69 40.26 15.58
C ILE A 7 41.28 39.38 14.43
N VAL A 8 41.59 38.06 14.53
CA VAL A 8 41.13 37.07 13.57
C VAL A 8 39.68 36.68 14.01
N SER A 9 38.70 37.15 13.25
CA SER A 9 37.30 36.75 13.43
C SER A 9 37.07 35.37 12.79
N ILE A 10 36.94 34.35 13.61
CA ILE A 10 36.59 33.01 13.14
C ILE A 10 35.07 32.95 12.97
N PHE A 11 34.58 33.01 11.73
CA PHE A 11 33.18 32.71 11.41
C PHE A 11 32.95 31.20 11.47
N LEU A 12 32.37 30.73 12.57
CA LEU A 12 31.86 29.36 12.69
C LEU A 12 30.55 29.26 11.88
N PHE A 13 30.65 28.73 10.68
CA PHE A 13 29.48 28.26 9.93
C PHE A 13 28.93 27.00 10.63
N ILE A 14 27.86 27.15 11.40
CA ILE A 14 27.10 26.03 11.91
C ILE A 14 26.25 25.52 10.73
N ILE A 15 26.71 24.50 10.05
CA ILE A 15 25.91 23.79 9.07
C ILE A 15 24.92 22.92 9.86
N ASN A 16 23.69 23.41 9.97
CA ASN A 16 22.59 22.59 10.45
C ASN A 16 22.25 21.52 9.41
N TYR A 17 22.81 20.34 9.56
CA TYR A 17 22.30 19.16 8.86
C TYR A 17 20.94 18.83 9.47
N SER A 18 19.85 19.26 8.82
CA SER A 18 18.56 18.67 9.09
C SER A 18 18.62 17.21 8.67
N GLN A 19 18.73 16.31 9.62
CA GLN A 19 18.51 14.90 9.33
C GLN A 19 17.04 14.75 8.92
N ILE A 20 16.80 14.39 7.67
CA ILE A 20 15.49 13.93 7.22
C ILE A 20 15.28 12.60 7.95
N ARG A 21 14.42 12.61 8.94
CA ARG A 21 14.02 11.41 9.66
C ARG A 21 12.72 10.93 9.04
N ASP A 22 12.77 9.78 8.39
CA ASP A 22 11.57 9.11 7.92
C ASP A 22 10.90 8.43 9.11
N ASP A 23 9.71 8.90 9.48
CA ASP A 23 8.89 8.23 10.48
C ASP A 23 8.10 7.12 9.77
N ILE A 24 8.32 5.87 10.16
CA ILE A 24 7.70 4.70 9.54
C ILE A 24 6.67 4.10 10.51
N THR A 25 5.45 3.95 10.03
CA THR A 25 4.40 3.19 10.70
C THR A 25 4.13 1.92 9.92
N TYR A 26 4.26 0.76 10.59
CA TYR A 26 3.96 -0.53 9.97
C TYR A 26 2.48 -0.86 10.10
N LEU A 27 1.83 -1.17 8.97
CA LEU A 27 0.44 -1.62 8.93
C LEU A 27 0.32 -3.15 8.97
N ASN A 28 1.39 -3.84 9.37
CA ASN A 28 1.39 -5.29 9.55
C ASN A 28 0.43 -5.70 10.66
N GLY A 29 -0.11 -6.91 10.57
CA GLY A 29 -0.99 -7.46 11.59
C GLY A 29 -2.27 -8.05 11.01
N GLU A 30 -3.35 -8.01 11.79
CA GLU A 30 -4.63 -8.54 11.35
C GLU A 30 -5.33 -7.55 10.40
N TRP A 31 -5.68 -8.07 9.21
CA TRP A 31 -6.46 -7.38 8.21
C TRP A 31 -7.76 -8.16 7.93
N GLU A 32 -8.68 -7.53 7.26
CA GLU A 32 -9.86 -8.15 6.69
C GLU A 32 -9.59 -8.54 5.24
N ILE A 33 -10.21 -9.64 4.79
CA ILE A 33 -10.07 -10.13 3.42
C ILE A 33 -11.42 -10.61 2.89
N ILE A 34 -11.65 -10.34 1.60
CA ILE A 34 -12.73 -10.93 0.81
C ILE A 34 -12.09 -11.71 -0.33
N TYR A 35 -12.45 -12.99 -0.47
CA TYR A 35 -12.13 -13.81 -1.63
C TYR A 35 -13.23 -13.66 -2.67
N ASP A 36 -12.91 -13.06 -3.80
CA ASP A 36 -13.89 -12.76 -4.85
C ASP A 36 -14.02 -13.92 -5.84
N TYR A 37 -14.65 -15.01 -5.37
CA TYR A 37 -14.81 -16.24 -6.14
C TYR A 37 -15.56 -16.07 -7.45
N ASP A 38 -16.53 -15.15 -7.48
CA ASP A 38 -17.43 -14.95 -8.59
C ASP A 38 -17.01 -13.77 -9.48
N ASN A 39 -15.88 -13.12 -9.12
CA ASN A 39 -15.38 -11.91 -9.79
C ASN A 39 -16.44 -10.80 -9.89
N ILE A 40 -17.17 -10.60 -8.81
CA ILE A 40 -18.23 -9.59 -8.69
C ILE A 40 -17.81 -8.35 -7.88
N GLY A 41 -16.58 -8.34 -7.39
CA GLY A 41 -16.10 -7.30 -6.47
C GLY A 41 -16.22 -5.89 -7.01
N LYS A 42 -16.07 -5.70 -8.32
CA LYS A 42 -16.32 -4.40 -8.97
C LYS A 42 -17.79 -4.02 -8.95
N LEU A 43 -18.68 -4.98 -9.24
CA LEU A 43 -20.13 -4.77 -9.20
C LEU A 43 -20.62 -4.48 -7.77
N GLN A 44 -20.03 -5.14 -6.79
CA GLN A 44 -20.34 -4.99 -5.37
C GLN A 44 -19.56 -3.84 -4.71
N ALA A 45 -18.75 -3.11 -5.49
CA ALA A 45 -17.94 -2.00 -5.02
C ALA A 45 -17.02 -2.35 -3.83
N TYR A 46 -16.42 -3.56 -3.80
CA TYR A 46 -15.51 -3.98 -2.72
C TYR A 46 -14.27 -3.11 -2.57
N ASN A 47 -14.02 -2.22 -3.51
CA ASN A 47 -13.00 -1.18 -3.45
C ASN A 47 -13.42 0.06 -2.64
N THR A 48 -14.62 0.07 -2.07
CA THR A 48 -15.12 1.09 -1.15
C THR A 48 -15.37 0.49 0.22
N ASP A 49 -15.35 1.31 1.27
CA ASP A 49 -15.58 0.83 2.64
C ASP A 49 -16.98 0.24 2.83
N GLU A 50 -17.99 0.90 2.25
CA GLU A 50 -19.39 0.41 2.28
C GLU A 50 -19.53 -0.90 1.51
N GLY A 51 -19.06 -0.98 0.27
CA GLY A 51 -19.15 -2.18 -0.54
C GLY A 51 -18.39 -3.35 0.08
N PHE A 52 -17.19 -3.10 0.61
CA PHE A 52 -16.41 -4.12 1.32
C PHE A 52 -17.19 -4.67 2.54
N SER A 53 -17.85 -3.80 3.30
CA SER A 53 -18.60 -4.19 4.50
C SER A 53 -19.80 -5.08 4.19
N ASN A 54 -20.29 -5.10 2.94
CA ASN A 54 -21.37 -5.98 2.48
C ASN A 54 -20.86 -7.35 1.97
N GLY A 55 -19.55 -7.54 1.87
CA GLY A 55 -18.96 -8.77 1.39
C GLY A 55 -18.82 -9.85 2.46
N LYS A 56 -18.40 -11.04 2.04
CA LYS A 56 -18.05 -12.13 2.97
C LYS A 56 -16.65 -11.91 3.52
N ILE A 57 -16.58 -11.24 4.65
CA ILE A 57 -15.32 -10.84 5.30
C ILE A 57 -14.77 -12.02 6.11
N GLU A 58 -13.47 -12.28 5.94
CA GLU A 58 -12.67 -13.16 6.77
C GLU A 58 -11.48 -12.37 7.36
N LYS A 59 -10.69 -12.97 8.26
CA LYS A 59 -9.50 -12.37 8.84
C LYS A 59 -8.24 -13.01 8.28
N ILE A 60 -7.21 -12.19 8.08
CA ILE A 60 -5.90 -12.65 7.59
C ILE A 60 -4.79 -11.85 8.28
N THR A 61 -3.66 -12.50 8.53
CA THR A 61 -2.46 -11.79 9.01
C THR A 61 -1.62 -11.32 7.82
N VAL A 62 -1.22 -10.06 7.81
CA VAL A 62 -0.34 -9.46 6.79
C VAL A 62 1.01 -9.12 7.45
N PRO A 63 2.17 -9.42 6.85
CA PRO A 63 2.34 -10.05 5.54
C PRO A 63 2.07 -11.56 5.56
N SER A 64 1.45 -12.05 4.49
CA SER A 64 1.14 -13.47 4.32
C SER A 64 0.81 -13.76 2.86
N VAL A 65 0.71 -15.05 2.54
CA VAL A 65 0.14 -15.54 1.27
C VAL A 65 -1.21 -16.18 1.57
N TRP A 66 -2.22 -15.86 0.77
CA TRP A 66 -3.58 -16.32 1.03
C TRP A 66 -3.77 -17.84 0.88
N GLU A 67 -2.90 -18.50 0.12
CA GLU A 67 -2.92 -19.96 -0.06
C GLU A 67 -2.72 -20.72 1.27
N ARG A 68 -2.13 -20.09 2.27
CA ARG A 68 -2.03 -20.66 3.63
C ARG A 68 -3.39 -20.77 4.32
N PHE A 69 -4.37 -19.95 3.91
CA PHE A 69 -5.71 -19.88 4.48
C PHE A 69 -6.77 -20.46 3.54
N LYS A 70 -6.54 -20.36 2.23
CA LYS A 70 -7.43 -20.87 1.18
C LYS A 70 -6.58 -21.63 0.16
N LYS A 71 -6.39 -22.91 0.44
CA LYS A 71 -5.63 -23.80 -0.44
C LYS A 71 -6.26 -23.79 -1.85
N ASP A 72 -5.39 -23.75 -2.85
CA ASP A 72 -5.75 -23.79 -4.28
C ASP A 72 -6.68 -22.65 -4.73
N TYR A 73 -6.76 -21.52 -3.96
CA TYR A 73 -7.48 -20.36 -4.43
C TYR A 73 -6.62 -19.54 -5.40
N GLU A 74 -7.13 -19.39 -6.60
CA GLU A 74 -6.60 -18.48 -7.62
C GLU A 74 -7.68 -17.45 -7.96
N GLY A 75 -7.32 -16.17 -8.05
CA GLY A 75 -8.30 -15.16 -8.39
C GLY A 75 -8.02 -13.78 -7.81
N VAL A 76 -9.08 -13.10 -7.46
CA VAL A 76 -9.06 -11.73 -6.95
C VAL A 76 -9.40 -11.75 -5.47
N VAL A 77 -8.62 -11.02 -4.67
CA VAL A 77 -8.92 -10.75 -3.27
C VAL A 77 -8.93 -9.26 -3.01
N TYR A 78 -9.73 -8.87 -2.04
CA TYR A 78 -9.72 -7.51 -1.50
C TYR A 78 -9.31 -7.58 -0.04
N TYR A 79 -8.28 -6.83 0.33
CA TYR A 79 -7.82 -6.65 1.70
C TYR A 79 -8.30 -5.31 2.22
N ARG A 80 -8.64 -5.23 3.51
CA ARG A 80 -8.95 -3.96 4.17
C ARG A 80 -8.24 -3.85 5.51
N THR A 81 -7.70 -2.67 5.77
CA THR A 81 -7.27 -2.25 7.10
C THR A 81 -7.57 -0.77 7.31
N SER A 82 -7.38 -0.31 8.52
CA SER A 82 -7.53 1.11 8.84
C SER A 82 -6.43 1.58 9.76
N PHE A 83 -6.07 2.87 9.64
CA PHE A 83 -5.02 3.51 10.41
C PHE A 83 -5.33 4.99 10.63
N LYS A 84 -4.58 5.61 11.54
CA LYS A 84 -4.66 7.05 11.79
C LYS A 84 -3.34 7.72 11.44
N VAL A 85 -3.43 8.98 11.02
CA VAL A 85 -2.30 9.87 10.80
C VAL A 85 -2.55 11.13 11.62
N ASP A 86 -1.61 11.48 12.48
CA ASP A 86 -1.72 12.66 13.34
C ASP A 86 -1.61 13.94 12.50
N ASN A 87 -2.26 15.01 12.96
CA ASN A 87 -2.23 16.29 12.28
C ASN A 87 -0.84 16.92 12.17
N ASP A 88 0.11 16.48 13.00
CA ASP A 88 1.51 16.91 12.96
C ASP A 88 2.23 16.52 11.65
N TYR A 89 1.63 15.63 10.86
CA TYR A 89 2.13 15.20 9.55
C TYR A 89 1.50 15.95 8.37
N LYS A 90 0.61 16.93 8.61
CA LYS A 90 -0.18 17.58 7.56
C LYS A 90 0.64 18.25 6.45
N ASP A 91 1.81 18.76 6.80
CA ASP A 91 2.70 19.44 5.83
C ASP A 91 3.86 18.54 5.37
N LYS A 92 3.75 17.25 5.64
CA LYS A 92 4.77 16.25 5.28
C LYS A 92 4.31 15.38 4.12
N LYS A 93 5.27 14.82 3.42
CA LYS A 93 4.98 13.82 2.37
C LYS A 93 4.64 12.49 3.02
N ILE A 94 3.51 11.93 2.64
CA ILE A 94 3.03 10.65 3.17
C ILE A 94 2.97 9.65 2.02
N HIS A 95 3.62 8.52 2.24
CA HIS A 95 3.69 7.44 1.26
C HIS A 95 3.16 6.13 1.84
N LEU A 96 2.37 5.42 1.06
CA LEU A 96 2.08 4.01 1.30
C LEU A 96 3.15 3.18 0.57
N ASN A 97 3.91 2.40 1.33
CA ASN A 97 4.98 1.56 0.80
C ASN A 97 4.60 0.09 0.90
N PHE A 98 4.78 -0.63 -0.20
CA PHE A 98 4.58 -2.07 -0.31
C PHE A 98 5.92 -2.73 -0.64
N ASN A 99 6.32 -3.72 0.16
CA ASN A 99 7.56 -4.46 -0.11
C ASN A 99 7.40 -5.39 -1.31
N ALA A 100 6.25 -6.05 -1.41
CA ALA A 100 5.85 -6.87 -2.54
C ALA A 100 4.35 -7.16 -2.47
N SER A 101 3.74 -7.37 -3.62
CA SER A 101 2.37 -7.89 -3.75
C SER A 101 2.26 -8.60 -5.10
N ASN A 102 1.70 -9.80 -5.14
CA ASN A 102 1.73 -10.66 -6.33
C ASN A 102 0.30 -10.92 -6.84
N TYR A 103 -0.10 -10.51 -8.04
CA TYR A 103 0.71 -9.97 -9.13
C TYR A 103 0.28 -8.55 -9.52
N ILE A 104 -1.04 -8.30 -9.75
CA ILE A 104 -1.59 -6.98 -10.00
C ILE A 104 -2.21 -6.48 -8.70
N THR A 105 -1.79 -5.30 -8.30
CA THR A 105 -2.26 -4.65 -7.07
C THR A 105 -2.90 -3.32 -7.41
N GLU A 106 -4.16 -3.13 -7.05
CA GLU A 106 -4.85 -1.84 -7.10
C GLU A 106 -5.06 -1.34 -5.67
N VAL A 107 -4.76 -0.08 -5.43
CA VAL A 107 -4.81 0.52 -4.09
C VAL A 107 -5.85 1.61 -4.03
N PHE A 108 -6.68 1.56 -2.99
CA PHE A 108 -7.73 2.53 -2.70
C PHE A 108 -7.57 3.03 -1.26
N LEU A 109 -7.63 4.34 -1.08
CA LEU A 109 -7.57 4.98 0.22
C LEU A 109 -8.74 5.94 0.36
N ASN A 110 -9.53 5.80 1.44
CA ASN A 110 -10.70 6.64 1.69
C ASN A 110 -11.64 6.72 0.47
N ASN A 111 -11.90 5.57 -0.15
CA ASN A 111 -12.70 5.38 -1.37
C ASN A 111 -12.14 6.04 -2.64
N ASN A 112 -10.91 6.57 -2.61
CA ASN A 112 -10.25 7.14 -3.77
C ASN A 112 -9.24 6.14 -4.34
N SER A 113 -9.20 6.00 -5.66
CA SER A 113 -8.14 5.24 -6.32
C SER A 113 -6.80 5.94 -6.16
N VAL A 114 -5.82 5.23 -5.62
CA VAL A 114 -4.45 5.72 -5.42
C VAL A 114 -3.57 5.39 -6.61
N GLY A 115 -3.73 4.19 -7.15
CA GLY A 115 -2.94 3.70 -8.27
C GLY A 115 -2.91 2.17 -8.34
N PHE A 116 -2.11 1.67 -9.26
CA PHE A 116 -1.89 0.23 -9.42
C PHE A 116 -0.41 -0.09 -9.62
N HIS A 117 -0.05 -1.34 -9.38
CA HIS A 117 1.27 -1.91 -9.63
C HIS A 117 1.12 -3.30 -10.24
N GLU A 118 1.98 -3.61 -11.20
CA GLU A 118 2.10 -4.94 -11.80
C GLU A 118 3.49 -5.50 -11.52
N GLY A 119 3.55 -6.68 -10.93
CA GLY A 119 4.78 -7.37 -10.57
C GLY A 119 4.71 -7.98 -9.17
N GLY A 120 5.44 -9.09 -8.94
CA GLY A 120 5.33 -9.86 -7.70
C GLY A 120 6.48 -9.65 -6.71
N PHE A 121 7.60 -9.07 -7.15
CA PHE A 121 8.86 -9.12 -6.38
C PHE A 121 9.54 -7.76 -6.19
N SER A 122 8.95 -6.70 -6.69
CA SER A 122 9.51 -5.35 -6.59
C SER A 122 8.75 -4.53 -5.56
N PRO A 123 9.43 -3.75 -4.71
CA PRO A 123 8.77 -2.77 -3.87
C PRO A 123 8.21 -1.63 -4.72
N PHE A 124 7.09 -1.07 -4.27
CA PHE A 124 6.45 0.08 -4.89
C PHE A 124 5.82 1.00 -3.84
N SER A 125 5.51 2.22 -4.24
CA SER A 125 5.07 3.25 -3.32
C SER A 125 4.13 4.24 -4.00
N PHE A 126 3.17 4.76 -3.23
CA PHE A 126 2.23 5.78 -3.67
C PHE A 126 2.26 6.97 -2.72
N ASN A 127 2.32 8.19 -3.26
CA ASN A 127 2.11 9.41 -2.49
C ASN A 127 0.61 9.58 -2.22
N VAL A 128 0.25 9.73 -0.94
CA VAL A 128 -1.16 9.79 -0.49
C VAL A 128 -1.47 11.02 0.36
N GLU A 129 -0.55 11.96 0.50
CA GLU A 129 -0.71 13.15 1.36
C GLU A 129 -1.99 13.93 1.09
N HIS A 130 -2.45 13.96 -0.17
CA HIS A 130 -3.61 14.72 -0.62
C HIS A 130 -4.97 14.06 -0.35
N ILE A 131 -4.98 12.79 0.11
CA ILE A 131 -6.20 12.02 0.39
C ILE A 131 -6.24 11.48 1.83
N ILE A 132 -5.24 11.79 2.65
CA ILE A 132 -5.21 11.45 4.07
C ILE A 132 -6.21 12.30 4.85
N ASN A 133 -6.96 11.63 5.71
CA ASN A 133 -7.74 12.26 6.76
C ASN A 133 -6.90 12.34 8.03
N TYR A 134 -6.49 13.55 8.42
CA TYR A 134 -5.70 13.75 9.64
C TYR A 134 -6.58 13.68 10.89
N ASP A 135 -6.02 13.17 12.00
CA ASP A 135 -6.68 12.94 13.31
C ASP A 135 -7.94 12.07 13.25
N SER A 136 -8.19 11.45 12.11
CA SER A 136 -9.34 10.56 11.90
C SER A 136 -8.91 9.23 11.27
N GLN A 137 -9.86 8.34 11.12
CA GLN A 137 -9.60 7.02 10.54
C GLN A 137 -9.44 7.13 9.02
N ASN A 138 -8.41 6.48 8.51
CA ASN A 138 -8.20 6.23 7.09
C ASN A 138 -8.47 4.75 6.82
N VAL A 139 -9.23 4.47 5.78
CA VAL A 139 -9.53 3.10 5.34
C VAL A 139 -8.74 2.80 4.08
N LEU A 140 -7.86 1.81 4.17
CA LEU A 140 -7.06 1.30 3.07
C LEU A 140 -7.66 0.00 2.55
N ILE A 141 -7.95 -0.04 1.26
CA ILE A 141 -8.37 -1.25 0.56
C ILE A 141 -7.34 -1.55 -0.53
N VAL A 142 -6.92 -2.81 -0.57
CA VAL A 142 -5.94 -3.31 -1.54
C VAL A 142 -6.56 -4.49 -2.27
N LYS A 143 -6.83 -4.31 -3.56
CA LYS A 143 -7.24 -5.40 -4.44
C LYS A 143 -5.99 -6.05 -4.99
N VAL A 144 -5.87 -7.35 -4.85
CA VAL A 144 -4.77 -8.13 -5.41
C VAL A 144 -5.35 -9.20 -6.32
N MET A 145 -4.83 -9.25 -7.53
CA MET A 145 -5.11 -10.31 -8.48
C MET A 145 -3.85 -11.16 -8.60
N GLY A 146 -3.93 -12.39 -8.15
CA GLY A 146 -2.87 -13.37 -8.26
C GLY A 146 -2.64 -13.79 -9.71
N PRO A 147 -1.52 -14.48 -9.98
CA PRO A 147 -1.35 -15.16 -11.24
C PRO A 147 -2.47 -16.19 -11.38
N ILE A 148 -3.24 -16.08 -12.43
CA ILE A 148 -4.36 -16.97 -12.69
C ILE A 148 -3.95 -17.92 -13.79
N THR A 149 -3.87 -19.20 -13.44
CA THR A 149 -3.77 -20.26 -14.45
C THR A 149 -5.17 -20.54 -14.95
N ILE A 150 -5.63 -19.79 -15.95
CA ILE A 150 -6.99 -19.98 -16.46
C ILE A 150 -6.96 -20.46 -17.88
N GLN A 151 -7.68 -21.56 -18.07
CA GLN A 151 -8.06 -21.98 -19.40
C GLN A 151 -9.31 -21.24 -19.92
N ASP A 152 -10.20 -20.71 -19.08
CA ASP A 152 -11.52 -20.23 -19.54
C ASP A 152 -12.15 -19.07 -18.76
N LYS A 153 -11.43 -18.27 -17.99
CA LYS A 153 -12.04 -17.09 -17.32
C LYS A 153 -11.49 -15.78 -17.85
N ILE A 154 -12.35 -14.95 -18.41
CA ILE A 154 -12.05 -13.54 -18.69
C ILE A 154 -12.21 -12.78 -17.38
N ILE A 155 -11.13 -12.25 -16.84
CA ILE A 155 -11.17 -11.37 -15.68
C ILE A 155 -11.12 -9.94 -16.17
N ASP A 156 -12.22 -9.27 -16.01
CA ASP A 156 -12.49 -7.84 -15.99
C ASP A 156 -11.50 -6.95 -16.77
N GLY A 157 -11.49 -7.09 -18.11
CA GLY A 157 -10.73 -6.24 -19.04
C GLY A 157 -9.22 -6.50 -19.10
N ILE A 158 -8.70 -7.45 -18.35
CA ILE A 158 -7.34 -7.92 -18.47
C ILE A 158 -7.39 -9.21 -19.29
N GLY A 159 -6.84 -9.18 -20.50
CA GLY A 159 -6.74 -10.35 -21.36
C GLY A 159 -6.02 -11.50 -20.64
N GLN A 160 -6.13 -12.70 -21.19
CA GLN A 160 -5.44 -13.89 -20.69
C GLN A 160 -3.98 -13.53 -20.31
N MET A 161 -3.68 -13.53 -19.02
CA MET A 161 -2.30 -13.51 -18.57
C MET A 161 -1.78 -14.94 -18.60
N GLU A 162 -0.98 -15.27 -19.59
CA GLU A 162 -0.15 -16.47 -19.53
C GLU A 162 0.91 -16.22 -18.46
N THR A 163 0.70 -16.76 -17.28
CA THR A 163 1.75 -16.74 -16.27
C THR A 163 2.84 -17.72 -16.67
N PRO A 164 4.12 -17.32 -16.61
CA PRO A 164 5.21 -18.26 -16.72
C PRO A 164 5.02 -19.35 -15.64
N GLN A 165 4.88 -20.59 -16.05
CA GLN A 165 4.87 -21.71 -15.10
C GLN A 165 6.27 -21.81 -14.48
N TRP A 166 6.46 -21.29 -13.30
CA TRP A 166 7.61 -21.60 -12.47
C TRP A 166 7.38 -22.98 -11.86
N ARG A 167 7.84 -24.02 -12.56
CA ARG A 167 8.02 -25.33 -11.95
C ARG A 167 9.39 -25.29 -11.26
N GLY A 168 9.39 -25.14 -9.94
CA GLY A 168 10.54 -25.42 -9.10
C GLY A 168 10.69 -26.89 -8.83
#